data_b3f9f56933ff3196a06f66d0d13d2cb2
#
_entry.id   b3f9f56933ff3196a06f66d0d13d2cb2
#
_cell.length_a   1.000
_cell.length_b   1.000
_cell.length_c   1.000
_cell.angle_alpha   90.00
_cell.angle_beta   90.00
_cell.angle_gamma   90.00
#
_symmetry.space_group_name_H-M   'P 1'
#
loop_
_entity.id
_entity.type
_entity.pdbx_description
1 polymer ?
#
loop_
_entity_poly.entity_id
_entity_poly.type
_entity_poly.pdbx_seq_one_letter_code
_entity_poly.pdbx_strand_id
1 'polypeptide(L)'
;MLDDNLTGEEKDVIGELGNISMGAAATALSAILGQRVEITVPRVEVINKEEVVSLFPEKHIVIKVHYREGLEGDNLLLIKEEDARVLVSLMMEGVEIGETLGEMELSALGEAMNQMMGSAATSMSEFLKRKISISPPQIVGEEVRSAEEKWLEEQKEGTIKI
;
A
#
# COMPACT_ATOMS: atom_id res chain seq x y z
N MET A 1 5.39 8.21 25.96
CA MET A 1 4.58 7.00 25.89
C MET A 1 3.33 7.36 25.12
N LEU A 2 3.33 7.11 23.82
CA LEU A 2 2.07 7.07 23.09
C LEU A 2 1.41 5.78 23.54
N ASP A 3 0.20 5.90 24.05
CA ASP A 3 -0.62 4.76 24.47
C ASP A 3 -0.79 3.87 23.24
N ASP A 4 -0.25 2.65 23.25
CA ASP A 4 -0.21 1.73 22.10
C ASP A 4 -1.59 1.23 21.66
N ASN A 5 -2.65 1.79 22.24
CA ASN A 5 -4.02 1.40 21.96
C ASN A 5 -4.82 2.58 21.40
N LEU A 6 -5.01 2.58 20.09
CA LEU A 6 -6.05 3.42 19.51
C LEU A 6 -7.40 3.12 20.14
N THR A 7 -8.14 4.15 20.46
CA THR A 7 -9.54 4.03 20.88
C THR A 7 -10.40 3.46 19.76
N GLY A 8 -11.58 2.95 20.07
CA GLY A 8 -12.53 2.49 19.06
C GLY A 8 -12.88 3.57 18.05
N GLU A 9 -13.10 4.81 18.51
CA GLU A 9 -13.41 5.95 17.65
C GLU A 9 -12.25 6.30 16.71
N GLU A 10 -11.00 6.26 17.19
CA GLU A 10 -9.82 6.50 16.35
C GLU A 10 -9.65 5.42 15.30
N LYS A 11 -9.88 4.15 15.64
CA LYS A 11 -9.87 3.05 14.68
C LYS A 11 -10.96 3.20 13.62
N ASP A 12 -12.15 3.65 13.99
CA ASP A 12 -13.25 3.89 13.07
C ASP A 12 -12.91 5.02 12.08
N VAL A 13 -12.31 6.11 12.56
CA VAL A 13 -11.86 7.22 11.70
C VAL A 13 -10.76 6.77 10.73
N ILE A 14 -9.78 6.00 11.21
CA ILE A 14 -8.72 5.46 10.35
C ILE A 14 -9.30 4.46 9.34
N GLY A 15 -10.23 3.62 9.77
CA GLY A 15 -10.94 2.69 8.90
C GLY A 15 -11.71 3.38 7.79
N GLU A 16 -12.42 4.47 8.13
CA GLU A 16 -13.15 5.27 7.14
C GLU A 16 -12.19 5.97 6.16
N LEU A 17 -11.11 6.55 6.66
CA LEU A 17 -10.07 7.13 5.82
C LEU A 17 -9.45 6.08 4.88
N GLY A 18 -9.17 4.89 5.39
CA GLY A 18 -8.68 3.75 4.61
C GLY A 18 -9.68 3.33 3.54
N ASN A 19 -10.95 3.21 3.90
CA ASN A 19 -12.02 2.83 2.98
C ASN A 19 -12.18 3.84 1.82
N ILE A 20 -12.21 5.13 2.13
CA ILE A 20 -12.33 6.20 1.14
C ILE A 20 -11.09 6.26 0.24
N SER A 21 -9.90 6.24 0.81
CA SER A 21 -8.65 6.34 0.05
C SER A 21 -8.39 5.10 -0.82
N MET A 22 -8.63 3.91 -0.30
CA MET A 22 -8.49 2.66 -1.05
C MET A 22 -9.60 2.49 -2.09
N GLY A 23 -10.81 3.02 -1.84
CA GLY A 23 -11.86 3.11 -2.84
C GLY A 23 -11.47 3.95 -4.05
N ALA A 24 -10.82 5.09 -3.82
CA ALA A 24 -10.27 5.92 -4.89
C ALA A 24 -9.13 5.20 -5.64
N ALA A 25 -8.25 4.51 -4.92
CA ALA A 25 -7.19 3.69 -5.50
C ALA A 25 -7.75 2.56 -6.37
N ALA A 26 -8.78 1.84 -5.89
CA ALA A 26 -9.45 0.79 -6.64
C ALA A 26 -10.13 1.31 -7.92
N THR A 27 -10.68 2.52 -7.88
CA THR A 27 -11.23 3.19 -9.06
C THR A 27 -10.15 3.48 -10.10
N ALA A 28 -8.99 3.99 -9.67
CA ALA A 28 -7.84 4.23 -10.54
C ALA A 28 -7.33 2.90 -11.15
N LEU A 29 -7.21 1.86 -10.35
CA LEU A 29 -6.80 0.54 -10.82
C LEU A 29 -7.80 -0.05 -11.82
N SER A 30 -9.11 0.11 -11.59
CA SER A 30 -10.16 -0.32 -12.51
C SER A 30 -10.01 0.32 -13.90
N ALA A 31 -9.66 1.61 -13.93
CA ALA A 31 -9.41 2.33 -15.18
C ALA A 31 -8.19 1.78 -15.92
N ILE A 32 -7.11 1.46 -15.20
CA ILE A 32 -5.88 0.89 -15.77
C ILE A 32 -6.13 -0.51 -16.34
N LEU A 33 -6.85 -1.34 -15.60
CA LEU A 33 -7.11 -2.74 -15.97
C LEU A 33 -8.24 -2.90 -16.99
N GLY A 34 -9.07 -1.88 -17.20
CA GLY A 34 -10.30 -2.01 -17.99
C GLY A 34 -11.32 -2.97 -17.37
N GLN A 35 -11.19 -3.28 -16.10
CA GLN A 35 -12.05 -4.19 -15.35
C GLN A 35 -12.41 -3.57 -14.00
N ARG A 36 -13.59 -3.94 -13.50
CA ARG A 36 -14.02 -3.47 -12.17
C ARG A 36 -13.19 -4.12 -11.07
N VAL A 37 -12.59 -3.28 -10.24
CA VAL A 37 -11.90 -3.68 -9.01
C VAL A 37 -12.73 -3.21 -7.83
N GLU A 38 -13.04 -4.10 -6.94
CA GLU A 38 -13.78 -3.81 -5.71
C GLU A 38 -12.91 -4.15 -4.50
N ILE A 39 -13.01 -3.32 -3.47
CA ILE A 39 -12.39 -3.58 -2.18
C ILE A 39 -13.44 -3.92 -1.14
N THR A 40 -13.05 -4.68 -0.15
CA THR A 40 -13.85 -4.90 1.06
C THR A 40 -13.56 -3.82 2.09
N VAL A 41 -14.41 -3.74 3.10
CA VAL A 41 -14.19 -2.81 4.24
C VAL A 41 -12.85 -3.15 4.90
N PRO A 42 -11.95 -2.18 5.07
CA PRO A 42 -10.65 -2.42 5.70
C PRO A 42 -10.81 -2.76 7.19
N ARG A 43 -9.93 -3.61 7.68
CA ARG A 43 -9.78 -3.90 9.10
C ARG A 43 -8.55 -3.15 9.62
N VAL A 44 -8.73 -2.40 10.71
CA VAL A 44 -7.66 -1.63 11.33
C VAL A 44 -7.16 -2.35 12.57
N GLU A 45 -5.88 -2.61 12.61
CA GLU A 45 -5.19 -3.21 13.75
C GLU A 45 -3.93 -2.42 14.08
N VAL A 46 -3.63 -2.24 15.35
CA VAL A 46 -2.33 -1.75 15.82
C VAL A 46 -1.48 -2.96 16.13
N ILE A 47 -0.35 -3.04 15.50
CA ILE A 47 0.58 -4.16 15.66
C ILE A 47 1.95 -3.66 16.08
N ASN A 48 2.67 -4.48 16.83
CA ASN A 48 4.04 -4.21 17.17
C ASN A 48 4.95 -4.47 15.97
N LYS A 49 6.06 -3.76 15.93
CA LYS A 49 7.08 -3.87 14.90
C LYS A 49 7.52 -5.32 14.65
N GLU A 50 7.73 -6.08 15.71
CA GLU A 50 8.19 -7.47 15.66
C GLU A 50 7.13 -8.43 15.10
N GLU A 51 5.86 -8.07 15.19
CA GLU A 51 4.75 -8.89 14.71
C GLU A 51 4.54 -8.76 13.18
N VAL A 52 4.96 -7.63 12.58
CA VAL A 52 4.75 -7.36 11.14
C VAL A 52 5.31 -8.49 10.28
N VAL A 53 6.55 -8.90 10.52
CA VAL A 53 7.21 -9.94 9.72
C VAL A 53 6.49 -11.30 9.80
N SER A 54 5.95 -11.65 10.97
CA SER A 54 5.24 -12.92 11.19
C SER A 54 3.84 -12.96 10.56
N LEU A 55 3.23 -11.80 10.34
CA LEU A 55 1.90 -11.70 9.72
C LEU A 55 1.92 -11.90 8.20
N PHE A 56 3.08 -11.79 7.57
CA PHE A 56 3.24 -11.90 6.12
C PHE A 56 4.25 -12.99 5.74
N PRO A 57 3.93 -14.28 5.97
CA PRO A 57 4.86 -15.38 5.73
C PRO A 57 5.10 -15.66 4.24
N GLU A 58 4.23 -15.17 3.37
CA GLU A 58 4.32 -15.36 1.92
C GLU A 58 5.19 -14.28 1.28
N LYS A 59 5.64 -14.53 0.04
CA LYS A 59 6.35 -13.51 -0.75
C LYS A 59 5.41 -12.39 -1.14
N HIS A 60 5.79 -11.16 -0.82
CA HIS A 60 5.07 -9.94 -1.16
C HIS A 60 5.96 -8.98 -1.93
N ILE A 61 5.39 -8.24 -2.85
CA ILE A 61 5.99 -7.03 -3.37
C ILE A 61 5.68 -5.90 -2.40
N VAL A 62 6.69 -5.25 -1.89
CA VAL A 62 6.57 -4.12 -0.96
C VAL A 62 6.70 -2.82 -1.72
N ILE A 63 5.69 -1.98 -1.62
CA ILE A 63 5.68 -0.65 -2.23
C ILE A 63 5.64 0.38 -1.10
N LYS A 64 6.69 1.18 -1.03
CA LYS A 64 6.86 2.23 -0.04
C LYS A 64 6.48 3.59 -0.62
N VAL A 65 5.69 4.34 0.12
CA VAL A 65 5.32 5.73 -0.15
C VAL A 65 5.60 6.55 1.10
N HIS A 66 6.30 7.66 0.93
CA HIS A 66 6.56 8.59 2.02
C HIS A 66 5.60 9.79 1.95
N TYR A 67 4.99 10.17 3.07
CA TYR A 67 4.20 11.38 3.16
C TYR A 67 5.12 12.60 3.23
N ARG A 68 4.90 13.55 2.30
CA ARG A 68 5.69 14.82 2.21
C ARG A 68 4.99 15.99 2.87
N GLU A 69 3.67 15.96 2.88
CA GLU A 69 2.84 17.06 3.39
C GLU A 69 1.51 16.50 3.91
N GLY A 70 1.05 17.03 5.01
CA GLY A 70 -0.26 16.76 5.58
C GLY A 70 -0.34 15.57 6.53
N LEU A 71 0.49 14.57 6.33
CA LEU A 71 0.73 13.44 7.22
C LEU A 71 2.23 13.22 7.36
N GLU A 72 2.63 12.50 8.38
CA GLU A 72 4.03 12.11 8.63
C GLU A 72 4.17 10.59 8.58
N GLY A 73 5.34 10.14 8.15
CA GLY A 73 5.70 8.73 8.12
C GLY A 73 5.63 8.10 6.74
N ASP A 74 5.75 6.79 6.73
CA ASP A 74 5.73 5.96 5.55
C ASP A 74 4.43 5.14 5.49
N ASN A 75 3.99 4.90 4.28
CA ASN A 75 2.94 3.94 3.97
C ASN A 75 3.57 2.78 3.20
N LEU A 76 3.34 1.57 3.65
CA LEU A 76 3.73 0.35 2.95
C LEU A 76 2.48 -0.35 2.41
N LEU A 77 2.47 -0.59 1.11
CA LEU A 77 1.50 -1.44 0.47
C LEU A 77 2.16 -2.80 0.20
N LEU A 78 1.58 -3.84 0.73
CA LEU A 78 2.05 -5.22 0.57
C LEU A 78 1.10 -5.94 -0.40
N ILE A 79 1.64 -6.40 -1.52
CA ILE A 79 0.89 -7.17 -2.51
C ILE A 79 1.53 -8.55 -2.62
N LYS A 80 0.75 -9.61 -2.50
CA LYS A 80 1.26 -10.96 -2.75
C LYS A 80 1.86 -11.03 -4.15
N GLU A 81 3.00 -11.70 -4.29
CA GLU A 81 3.66 -11.83 -5.59
C GLU A 81 2.74 -12.43 -6.65
N GLU A 82 1.91 -13.41 -6.27
CA GLU A 82 0.90 -14.00 -7.15
C GLU A 82 -0.10 -12.97 -7.67
N ASP A 83 -0.62 -12.12 -6.79
CA ASP A 83 -1.59 -11.08 -7.13
C ASP A 83 -0.93 -9.98 -7.99
N ALA A 84 0.31 -9.61 -7.69
CA ALA A 84 1.08 -8.68 -8.50
C ALA A 84 1.27 -9.21 -9.94
N ARG A 85 1.54 -10.50 -10.10
CA ARG A 85 1.66 -11.15 -11.42
C ARG A 85 0.33 -11.11 -12.19
N VAL A 86 -0.79 -11.34 -11.50
CA VAL A 86 -2.12 -11.23 -12.12
C VAL A 86 -2.39 -9.79 -12.58
N LEU A 87 -2.10 -8.80 -11.74
CA LEU A 87 -2.25 -7.39 -12.10
C LEU A 87 -1.44 -7.03 -13.34
N VAL A 88 -0.16 -7.40 -13.35
CA VAL A 88 0.74 -7.12 -14.48
C VAL A 88 0.27 -7.85 -15.74
N SER A 89 -0.17 -9.10 -15.63
CA SER A 89 -0.71 -9.85 -16.75
C SER A 89 -1.93 -9.18 -17.38
N LEU A 90 -2.81 -8.61 -16.56
CA LEU A 90 -3.97 -7.86 -17.05
C LEU A 90 -3.60 -6.53 -17.69
N MET A 91 -2.53 -5.89 -17.21
CA MET A 91 -2.03 -4.62 -17.74
C MET A 91 -1.28 -4.80 -19.06
N MET A 92 -0.57 -5.90 -19.21
CA MET A 92 0.30 -6.21 -20.34
C MET A 92 -0.34 -7.30 -21.21
N GLU A 93 -1.52 -7.03 -21.76
CA GLU A 93 -2.26 -7.98 -22.59
C GLU A 93 -1.36 -8.62 -23.68
N GLY A 94 -1.36 -9.94 -23.73
CA GLY A 94 -0.60 -10.72 -24.73
C GLY A 94 0.87 -10.93 -24.36
N VAL A 95 1.33 -10.45 -23.22
CA VAL A 95 2.68 -10.74 -22.68
C VAL A 95 2.59 -11.91 -21.71
N GLU A 96 3.40 -12.93 -21.92
CA GLU A 96 3.55 -14.04 -20.99
C GLU A 96 4.40 -13.61 -19.80
N ILE A 97 3.79 -13.64 -18.59
CA ILE A 97 4.47 -13.30 -17.34
C ILE A 97 5.14 -14.56 -16.80
N GLY A 98 6.46 -14.49 -16.61
CA GLY A 98 7.25 -15.58 -16.05
C GLY A 98 6.94 -15.89 -14.58
N GLU A 99 7.71 -16.80 -13.99
CA GLU A 99 7.57 -17.14 -12.57
C GLU A 99 7.96 -15.99 -11.63
N THR A 100 8.85 -15.10 -12.09
CA THR A 100 9.26 -13.87 -11.38
C THR A 100 8.98 -12.66 -12.25
N LEU A 101 8.68 -11.52 -11.59
CA LEU A 101 8.50 -10.26 -12.29
C LEU A 101 9.86 -9.68 -12.69
N GLY A 102 10.03 -9.40 -13.98
CA GLY A 102 11.22 -8.71 -14.50
C GLY A 102 11.12 -7.18 -14.38
N GLU A 103 12.12 -6.48 -14.88
CA GLU A 103 12.17 -5.00 -14.81
C GLU A 103 10.97 -4.32 -15.49
N MET A 104 10.52 -4.84 -16.61
CA MET A 104 9.38 -4.29 -17.36
C MET A 104 8.08 -4.46 -16.57
N GLU A 105 7.87 -5.63 -16.01
CA GLU A 105 6.71 -5.97 -15.18
C GLU A 105 6.68 -5.14 -13.90
N LEU A 106 7.81 -5.00 -13.22
CA LEU A 106 7.93 -4.17 -12.02
C LEU A 106 7.72 -2.68 -12.34
N SER A 107 8.18 -2.22 -13.50
CA SER A 107 7.93 -0.84 -13.97
C SER A 107 6.45 -0.59 -14.22
N ALA A 108 5.75 -1.53 -14.86
CA ALA A 108 4.32 -1.45 -15.09
C ALA A 108 3.53 -1.44 -13.77
N LEU A 109 3.90 -2.31 -12.84
CA LEU A 109 3.32 -2.33 -11.50
C LEU A 109 3.56 -1.00 -10.76
N GLY A 110 4.78 -0.47 -10.83
CA GLY A 110 5.13 0.82 -10.23
C GLY A 110 4.29 1.98 -10.76
N GLU A 111 4.03 2.02 -12.07
CA GLU A 111 3.15 3.04 -12.65
C GLU A 111 1.70 2.90 -12.18
N ALA A 112 1.16 1.70 -12.12
CA ALA A 112 -0.16 1.45 -11.57
C ALA A 112 -0.26 1.91 -10.11
N MET A 113 0.75 1.58 -9.30
CA MET A 113 0.80 1.99 -7.89
C MET A 113 0.91 3.52 -7.75
N ASN A 114 1.66 4.18 -8.63
CA ASN A 114 1.75 5.63 -8.65
C ASN A 114 0.39 6.29 -8.88
N GLN A 115 -0.39 5.79 -9.81
CA GLN A 115 -1.74 6.29 -10.09
C GLN A 115 -2.71 5.98 -8.95
N MET A 116 -2.66 4.77 -8.41
CA MET A 116 -3.48 4.36 -7.27
C MET A 116 -3.22 5.24 -6.04
N MET A 117 -1.95 5.40 -5.66
CA MET A 117 -1.57 6.16 -4.48
C MET A 117 -1.80 7.66 -4.66
N GLY A 118 -1.68 8.17 -5.89
CA GLY A 118 -2.05 9.55 -6.24
C GLY A 118 -3.55 9.80 -6.03
N SER A 119 -4.40 8.89 -6.48
CA SER A 119 -5.85 8.95 -6.26
C SER A 119 -6.20 8.86 -4.78
N ALA A 120 -5.55 7.95 -4.05
CA ALA A 120 -5.73 7.82 -2.60
C ALA A 120 -5.36 9.10 -1.86
N ALA A 121 -4.21 9.72 -2.18
CA ALA A 121 -3.76 10.97 -1.57
C ALA A 121 -4.73 12.13 -1.85
N THR A 122 -5.27 12.22 -3.06
CA THR A 122 -6.28 13.21 -3.42
C THR A 122 -7.55 13.02 -2.58
N SER A 123 -8.04 11.80 -2.49
CA SER A 123 -9.21 11.45 -1.70
C SER A 123 -9.03 11.74 -0.21
N MET A 124 -7.86 11.41 0.34
CA MET A 124 -7.49 11.77 1.72
C MET A 124 -7.46 13.28 1.93
N SER A 125 -6.94 14.04 0.95
CA SER A 125 -6.90 15.51 1.02
C SER A 125 -8.30 16.10 1.10
N GLU A 126 -9.24 15.58 0.33
CA GLU A 126 -10.64 16.00 0.34
C GLU A 126 -11.33 15.67 1.66
N PHE A 127 -11.12 14.46 2.17
CA PHE A 127 -11.70 14.00 3.42
C PHE A 127 -11.17 14.80 4.62
N LEU A 128 -9.86 14.96 4.72
CA LEU A 128 -9.20 15.64 5.84
C LEU A 128 -9.22 17.19 5.72
N LYS A 129 -9.72 17.74 4.61
CA LYS A 129 -9.73 19.18 4.32
C LYS A 129 -8.36 19.83 4.46
N ARG A 130 -7.31 19.08 4.09
CA ARG A 130 -5.92 19.53 4.10
C ARG A 130 -5.16 18.86 2.98
N LYS A 131 -4.13 19.53 2.47
CA LYS A 131 -3.31 18.96 1.41
C LYS A 131 -2.51 17.77 1.92
N ILE A 132 -2.68 16.62 1.28
CA ILE A 132 -1.87 15.43 1.48
C ILE A 132 -1.01 15.23 0.22
N SER A 133 0.27 15.17 0.40
CA SER A 133 1.25 14.96 -0.67
C SER A 133 2.14 13.78 -0.34
N ILE A 134 2.44 12.97 -1.35
CA ILE A 134 3.25 11.75 -1.23
C ILE A 134 4.46 11.81 -2.17
N SER A 135 5.49 11.02 -1.84
CA SER A 135 6.57 10.71 -2.78
C SER A 135 6.08 9.74 -3.86
N PRO A 136 6.76 9.68 -5.01
CA PRO A 136 6.54 8.56 -5.93
C PRO A 136 6.75 7.22 -5.21
N PRO A 137 5.90 6.21 -5.49
CA PRO A 137 6.06 4.87 -4.93
C PRO A 137 7.41 4.27 -5.31
N GLN A 138 8.01 3.57 -4.36
CA GLN A 138 9.24 2.82 -4.56
C GLN A 138 8.96 1.34 -4.30
N ILE A 139 9.30 0.49 -5.26
CA ILE A 139 9.27 -0.96 -5.05
C ILE A 139 10.54 -1.34 -4.30
N VAL A 140 10.38 -1.84 -3.09
CA VAL A 140 11.47 -2.19 -2.18
C VAL A 140 11.73 -3.69 -2.25
N GLY A 141 12.11 -4.19 -3.43
CA GLY A 141 12.64 -5.54 -3.64
C GLY A 141 11.65 -6.70 -3.58
N GLU A 142 12.09 -7.83 -4.07
CA GLU A 142 11.35 -9.11 -4.11
C GLU A 142 11.51 -9.92 -2.82
N GLU A 143 12.48 -9.59 -1.97
CA GLU A 143 12.69 -10.23 -0.67
C GLU A 143 12.11 -9.35 0.44
N VAL A 144 10.85 -9.57 0.69
CA VAL A 144 10.08 -8.89 1.71
C VAL A 144 10.78 -8.89 3.07
N ARG A 145 11.41 -9.98 3.43
CA ARG A 145 12.07 -10.13 4.72
C ARG A 145 13.19 -9.11 4.95
N SER A 146 14.04 -8.91 3.96
CA SER A 146 15.15 -7.95 4.07
C SER A 146 14.70 -6.50 3.94
N ALA A 147 13.69 -6.24 3.12
CA ALA A 147 13.11 -4.91 2.94
C ALA A 147 12.28 -4.49 4.17
N GLU A 148 11.48 -5.41 4.71
CA GLU A 148 10.73 -5.22 5.95
C GLU A 148 11.66 -5.05 7.15
N GLU A 149 12.67 -5.89 7.28
CA GLU A 149 13.67 -5.80 8.35
C GLU A 149 14.37 -4.44 8.32
N LYS A 150 14.83 -3.99 7.15
CA LYS A 150 15.47 -2.69 6.98
C LYS A 150 14.53 -1.53 7.28
N TRP A 151 13.29 -1.57 6.80
CA TRP A 151 12.28 -0.56 7.10
C TRP A 151 11.93 -0.54 8.58
N LEU A 152 11.79 -1.72 9.20
CA LEU A 152 11.52 -1.85 10.62
C LEU A 152 12.66 -1.31 11.49
N GLU A 153 13.90 -1.42 11.04
CA GLU A 153 15.05 -0.81 11.72
C GLU A 153 15.03 0.73 11.66
N GLU A 154 14.50 1.30 10.58
CA GLU A 154 14.38 2.75 10.38
C GLU A 154 13.23 3.37 11.20
N GLN A 155 12.20 2.59 11.56
CA GLN A 155 11.04 3.09 12.33
C GLN A 155 11.31 3.14 13.82
N LYS A 156 11.00 4.27 14.42
CA LYS A 156 11.31 4.51 15.83
C LYS A 156 10.31 3.88 16.81
N GLU A 157 9.02 3.82 16.53
CA GLU A 157 7.98 3.19 17.38
C GLU A 157 6.64 3.13 16.65
N GLY A 158 5.89 2.04 16.84
CA GLY A 158 4.48 1.88 16.48
C GLY A 158 4.15 1.82 14.99
N THR A 159 3.52 0.73 14.56
CA THR A 159 3.04 0.55 13.18
C THR A 159 1.53 0.35 13.21
N ILE A 160 0.81 1.02 12.32
CA ILE A 160 -0.63 0.83 12.15
C ILE A 160 -0.85 0.05 10.85
N LYS A 161 -1.54 -1.07 10.96
CA LYS A 161 -1.99 -1.87 9.83
C LYS A 161 -3.45 -1.53 9.50
N ILE A 162 -3.72 -1.28 8.25
CA ILE A 162 -5.06 -1.06 7.70
C ILE A 162 -5.39 -2.14 6.68
#